data_7b4b83a69133e5198a5778283ea433ea
#
_entry.id   7b4b83a69133e5198a5778283ea433ea
#
_cell.length_a   1.000
_cell.length_b   1.000
_cell.length_c   1.000
_cell.angle_alpha   90.00
_cell.angle_beta   90.00
_cell.angle_gamma   90.00
#
_symmetry.space_group_name_H-M   'P 1'
#
loop_
_entity.id
_entity.type
_entity.pdbx_description
1 polymer ?
#
loop_
_entity_poly.entity_id
_entity_poly.type
_entity_poly.pdbx_seq_one_letter_code
_entity_poly.pdbx_strand_id
1 'polypeptide(L)'
;MNKADKVHFTINTLAELYPTIPIPLDHKDPYTLLIAVLLSAQSTDVRVNQITPKLFARADNPADMIKMSVEQIREIIKPVGLSPMKSKGIHGLSHILLDKHDGKVPQSFEALEALPAVGHKTASVVMAQAFGVPAFPVDTHIHRLMYRWGFSNGKSVVQTERDAKRLFPKEKWNDLHLQIIWYGREYCPARGWDLSKDIITKTIGRKSCLLYTSPSPRDRIA
;
A
#
# COMPACT_ATOMS: atom_id res chain seq x y z
N MET A 1 7.32 27.24 -10.17
CA MET A 1 6.02 26.84 -9.64
C MET A 1 6.03 26.96 -8.12
N ASN A 2 5.02 27.58 -7.55
CA ASN A 2 4.80 27.54 -6.10
C ASN A 2 4.30 26.16 -5.65
N LYS A 3 4.11 25.96 -4.33
CA LYS A 3 3.74 24.63 -3.80
C LYS A 3 2.33 24.20 -4.18
N ALA A 4 1.39 25.13 -4.24
CA ALA A 4 -0.01 24.86 -4.64
C ALA A 4 -0.08 24.45 -6.12
N ASP A 5 0.64 25.14 -7.00
CA ASP A 5 0.71 24.79 -8.42
C ASP A 5 1.28 23.38 -8.64
N LYS A 6 2.32 23.01 -7.87
CA LYS A 6 2.89 21.66 -7.93
C LYS A 6 1.90 20.57 -7.53
N VAL A 7 1.14 20.82 -6.46
CA VAL A 7 0.09 19.91 -6.00
C VAL A 7 -0.99 19.75 -7.06
N HIS A 8 -1.46 20.87 -7.62
CA HIS A 8 -2.49 20.87 -8.67
C HIS A 8 -2.02 20.11 -9.93
N PHE A 9 -0.81 20.42 -10.39
CA PHE A 9 -0.19 19.71 -11.51
C PHE A 9 -0.11 18.20 -11.26
N THR A 10 0.33 17.80 -10.06
CA THR A 10 0.44 16.37 -9.71
C THR A 10 -0.92 15.66 -9.73
N ILE A 11 -1.95 16.28 -9.11
CA ILE A 11 -3.30 15.72 -9.07
C ILE A 11 -3.86 15.54 -10.49
N ASN A 12 -3.74 16.56 -11.33
CA ASN A 12 -4.27 16.51 -12.69
C ASN A 12 -3.53 15.47 -13.54
N THR A 13 -2.20 15.45 -13.51
CA THR A 13 -1.42 14.46 -14.25
C THR A 13 -1.74 13.02 -13.81
N LEU A 14 -1.88 12.78 -12.51
CA LEU A 14 -2.26 11.46 -12.00
C LEU A 14 -3.69 11.08 -12.40
N ALA A 15 -4.63 12.01 -12.38
CA ALA A 15 -6.00 11.76 -12.81
C ALA A 15 -6.12 11.48 -14.31
N GLU A 16 -5.32 12.14 -15.13
CA GLU A 16 -5.25 11.88 -16.58
C GLU A 16 -4.65 10.52 -16.89
N LEU A 17 -3.54 10.15 -16.22
CA LEU A 17 -2.88 8.86 -16.43
C LEU A 17 -3.68 7.69 -15.87
N TYR A 18 -4.36 7.91 -14.75
CA TYR A 18 -5.05 6.87 -14.00
C TYR A 18 -6.48 7.32 -13.63
N PRO A 19 -7.39 7.47 -14.60
CA PRO A 19 -8.77 7.90 -14.33
C PRO A 19 -9.56 6.87 -13.49
N THR A 20 -9.21 5.60 -13.62
CA THR A 20 -9.76 4.49 -12.83
C THR A 20 -8.64 3.54 -12.47
N ILE A 21 -8.49 3.24 -11.17
CA ILE A 21 -7.46 2.31 -10.72
C ILE A 21 -8.10 1.17 -9.94
N PRO A 22 -7.90 -0.08 -10.38
CA PRO A 22 -8.35 -1.22 -9.62
C PRO A 22 -7.49 -1.39 -8.36
N ILE A 23 -8.10 -1.87 -7.29
CA ILE A 23 -7.37 -2.34 -6.12
C ILE A 23 -6.50 -3.52 -6.55
N PRO A 24 -5.19 -3.50 -6.27
CA PRO A 24 -4.26 -4.50 -6.82
C PRO A 24 -4.37 -5.89 -6.19
N LEU A 25 -5.05 -6.01 -5.04
CA LEU A 25 -5.23 -7.26 -4.31
C LEU A 25 -6.65 -7.81 -4.55
N ASP A 26 -6.72 -9.05 -5.03
CA ASP A 26 -7.98 -9.74 -5.28
C ASP A 26 -8.68 -10.07 -3.96
N HIS A 27 -9.94 -9.66 -3.83
CA HIS A 27 -10.77 -9.86 -2.66
C HIS A 27 -12.26 -9.81 -3.03
N LYS A 28 -13.13 -10.33 -2.15
CA LYS A 28 -14.58 -10.27 -2.34
C LYS A 28 -15.32 -9.46 -1.28
N ASP A 29 -14.70 -9.25 -0.13
CA ASP A 29 -15.28 -8.58 1.03
C ASP A 29 -14.19 -7.98 1.94
N PRO A 30 -14.54 -7.20 2.99
CA PRO A 30 -13.57 -6.60 3.90
C PRO A 30 -12.64 -7.59 4.60
N TYR A 31 -13.12 -8.82 4.90
CA TYR A 31 -12.28 -9.83 5.55
C TYR A 31 -11.20 -10.36 4.62
N THR A 32 -11.57 -10.75 3.42
CA THR A 32 -10.61 -11.26 2.41
C THR A 32 -9.64 -10.16 1.99
N LEU A 33 -10.06 -8.88 1.94
CA LEU A 33 -9.16 -7.75 1.74
C LEU A 33 -8.18 -7.61 2.91
N LEU A 34 -8.64 -7.65 4.16
CA LEU A 34 -7.77 -7.56 5.34
C LEU A 34 -6.68 -8.64 5.31
N ILE A 35 -7.05 -9.88 5.00
CA ILE A 35 -6.09 -10.99 4.88
C ILE A 35 -5.12 -10.76 3.72
N ALA A 36 -5.60 -10.35 2.55
CA ALA A 36 -4.74 -10.08 1.40
C ALA A 36 -3.74 -8.95 1.68
N VAL A 37 -4.18 -7.85 2.33
CA VAL A 37 -3.31 -6.73 2.72
C VAL A 37 -2.28 -7.17 3.77
N LEU A 38 -2.66 -7.99 4.75
CA LEU A 38 -1.72 -8.56 5.72
C LEU A 38 -0.66 -9.43 5.01
N LEU A 39 -1.09 -10.24 4.04
CA LEU A 39 -0.19 -11.09 3.26
C LEU A 39 0.75 -10.28 2.35
N SER A 40 0.35 -9.09 1.91
CA SER A 40 1.18 -8.25 1.03
C SER A 40 2.40 -7.61 1.74
N ALA A 41 2.46 -7.65 3.06
CA ALA A 41 3.62 -7.17 3.81
C ALA A 41 4.90 -7.94 3.37
N GLN A 42 5.87 -7.22 2.81
CA GLN A 42 7.11 -7.76 2.24
C GLN A 42 6.88 -8.84 1.15
N SER A 43 5.77 -8.74 0.42
CA SER A 43 5.47 -9.60 -0.73
C SER A 43 4.92 -8.76 -1.89
N THR A 44 4.95 -9.30 -3.11
CA THR A 44 4.32 -8.64 -4.25
C THR A 44 2.83 -8.98 -4.34
N ASP A 45 2.02 -8.04 -4.85
CA ASP A 45 0.58 -8.25 -5.04
C ASP A 45 0.31 -9.47 -5.94
N VAL A 46 1.11 -9.64 -7.01
CA VAL A 46 1.03 -10.81 -7.91
C VAL A 46 1.17 -12.12 -7.13
N ARG A 47 2.15 -12.20 -6.22
CA ARG A 47 2.35 -13.40 -5.41
C ARG A 47 1.22 -13.63 -4.41
N VAL A 48 0.70 -12.56 -3.81
CA VAL A 48 -0.47 -12.64 -2.93
C VAL A 48 -1.67 -13.18 -3.70
N ASN A 49 -1.97 -12.61 -4.86
CA ASN A 49 -3.10 -13.03 -5.71
C ASN A 49 -2.99 -14.47 -6.25
N GLN A 50 -1.78 -15.03 -6.33
CA GLN A 50 -1.56 -16.45 -6.64
C GLN A 50 -1.86 -17.39 -5.46
N ILE A 51 -1.76 -16.89 -4.23
CA ILE A 51 -1.88 -17.69 -3.01
C ILE A 51 -3.26 -17.55 -2.37
N THR A 52 -3.85 -16.35 -2.36
CA THR A 52 -5.15 -16.09 -1.72
C THR A 52 -6.28 -17.00 -2.22
N PRO A 53 -6.40 -17.35 -3.52
CA PRO A 53 -7.43 -18.31 -3.95
C PRO A 53 -7.33 -19.67 -3.27
N LYS A 54 -6.10 -20.16 -3.01
CA LYS A 54 -5.88 -21.45 -2.33
C LYS A 54 -6.26 -21.38 -0.85
N LEU A 55 -6.01 -20.26 -0.20
CA LEU A 55 -6.39 -20.03 1.20
C LEU A 55 -7.90 -19.85 1.31
N PHE A 56 -8.49 -19.01 0.48
CA PHE A 56 -9.91 -18.67 0.52
C PHE A 56 -10.83 -19.79 0.05
N ALA A 57 -10.33 -20.71 -0.77
CA ALA A 57 -11.07 -21.95 -1.09
C ALA A 57 -11.26 -22.85 0.14
N ARG A 58 -10.44 -22.70 1.19
CA ARG A 58 -10.55 -23.46 2.45
C ARG A 58 -11.23 -22.65 3.56
N ALA A 59 -10.93 -21.36 3.63
CA ALA A 59 -11.46 -20.47 4.67
C ALA A 59 -11.43 -19.03 4.16
N ASP A 60 -12.58 -18.47 3.84
CA ASP A 60 -12.76 -17.11 3.33
C ASP A 60 -13.52 -16.20 4.31
N ASN A 61 -13.72 -16.69 5.53
CA ASN A 61 -14.38 -15.98 6.64
C ASN A 61 -13.73 -16.36 7.97
N PRO A 62 -13.91 -15.56 9.04
CA PRO A 62 -13.30 -15.83 10.34
C PRO A 62 -13.68 -17.18 10.94
N ALA A 63 -14.96 -17.61 10.80
CA ALA A 63 -15.45 -18.84 11.40
C ALA A 63 -14.82 -20.10 10.82
N ASP A 64 -14.54 -20.11 9.52
CA ASP A 64 -13.82 -21.20 8.88
C ASP A 64 -12.31 -21.12 9.07
N MET A 65 -11.77 -19.89 9.12
CA MET A 65 -10.33 -19.69 9.32
C MET A 65 -9.85 -20.25 10.68
N ILE A 66 -10.61 -20.09 11.74
CA ILE A 66 -10.24 -20.62 13.07
C ILE A 66 -10.30 -22.14 13.16
N LYS A 67 -11.02 -22.83 12.25
CA LYS A 67 -11.05 -24.31 12.16
C LYS A 67 -9.74 -24.86 11.56
N MET A 68 -8.99 -24.04 10.84
CA MET A 68 -7.67 -24.40 10.34
C MET A 68 -6.62 -24.21 11.45
N SER A 69 -5.69 -25.15 11.57
CA SER A 69 -4.52 -24.91 12.43
C SER A 69 -3.60 -23.84 11.85
N VAL A 70 -2.84 -23.18 12.73
CA VAL A 70 -1.81 -22.20 12.32
C VAL A 70 -0.83 -22.81 11.30
N GLU A 71 -0.49 -24.10 11.47
CA GLU A 71 0.38 -24.82 10.56
C GLU A 71 -0.26 -25.04 9.18
N GLN A 72 -1.52 -25.36 9.11
CA GLN A 72 -2.25 -25.49 7.84
C GLN A 72 -2.29 -24.16 7.07
N ILE A 73 -2.57 -23.05 7.76
CA ILE A 73 -2.51 -21.72 7.17
C ILE A 73 -1.09 -21.44 6.68
N ARG A 74 -0.08 -21.71 7.53
CA ARG A 74 1.33 -21.47 7.24
C ARG A 74 1.79 -22.16 5.96
N GLU A 75 1.47 -23.43 5.79
CA GLU A 75 1.87 -24.19 4.60
C GLU A 75 1.28 -23.59 3.31
N ILE A 76 0.04 -23.10 3.34
CA ILE A 76 -0.57 -22.47 2.18
C ILE A 76 0.12 -21.13 1.84
N ILE A 77 0.37 -20.30 2.85
CA ILE A 77 0.90 -18.94 2.66
C ILE A 77 2.43 -18.86 2.61
N LYS A 78 3.13 -19.99 2.72
CA LYS A 78 4.60 -20.07 2.73
C LYS A 78 5.28 -19.26 1.61
N PRO A 79 4.78 -19.25 0.37
CA PRO A 79 5.40 -18.50 -0.73
C PRO A 79 5.41 -16.97 -0.55
N VAL A 80 4.54 -16.38 0.27
CA VAL A 80 4.49 -14.92 0.47
C VAL A 80 5.50 -14.39 1.50
N GLY A 81 6.30 -15.26 2.11
CA GLY A 81 7.28 -14.90 3.13
C GLY A 81 6.66 -14.55 4.49
N LEU A 82 7.49 -14.53 5.55
CA LEU A 82 7.05 -14.26 6.93
C LEU A 82 5.88 -15.14 7.38
N SER A 83 5.75 -16.32 6.77
CA SER A 83 4.59 -17.21 6.97
C SER A 83 4.34 -17.61 8.43
N PRO A 84 5.36 -17.82 9.31
CA PRO A 84 5.11 -18.11 10.72
C PRO A 84 4.38 -16.99 11.48
N MET A 85 4.79 -15.74 11.22
CA MET A 85 4.16 -14.58 11.85
C MET A 85 2.77 -14.30 11.26
N LYS A 86 2.67 -14.36 9.93
CA LYS A 86 1.42 -14.11 9.21
C LYS A 86 0.35 -15.14 9.55
N SER A 87 0.66 -16.44 9.61
CA SER A 87 -0.30 -17.48 9.94
C SER A 87 -0.84 -17.34 11.37
N LYS A 88 0.03 -17.05 12.34
CA LYS A 88 -0.38 -16.74 13.72
C LYS A 88 -1.28 -15.49 13.76
N GLY A 89 -0.90 -14.44 13.01
CA GLY A 89 -1.67 -13.21 12.90
C GLY A 89 -3.07 -13.45 12.32
N ILE A 90 -3.17 -14.15 11.18
CA ILE A 90 -4.44 -14.49 10.52
C ILE A 90 -5.34 -15.29 11.43
N HIS A 91 -4.82 -16.34 12.07
CA HIS A 91 -5.59 -17.17 13.00
C HIS A 91 -6.06 -16.35 14.20
N GLY A 92 -5.16 -15.57 14.84
CA GLY A 92 -5.47 -14.78 16.00
C GLY A 92 -6.47 -13.64 15.73
N LEU A 93 -6.30 -12.91 14.61
CA LEU A 93 -7.26 -11.85 14.26
C LEU A 93 -8.66 -12.43 13.96
N SER A 94 -8.73 -13.62 13.37
CA SER A 94 -10.02 -14.28 13.08
C SER A 94 -10.75 -14.66 14.36
N HIS A 95 -10.04 -15.13 15.38
CA HIS A 95 -10.62 -15.33 16.72
C HIS A 95 -11.16 -14.03 17.31
N ILE A 96 -10.37 -12.96 17.29
CA ILE A 96 -10.81 -11.66 17.86
C ILE A 96 -12.01 -11.09 17.09
N LEU A 97 -12.05 -11.27 15.76
CA LEU A 97 -13.20 -10.82 14.96
C LEU A 97 -14.48 -11.55 15.39
N LEU A 98 -14.42 -12.85 15.66
CA LEU A 98 -15.59 -13.59 16.17
C LEU A 98 -15.97 -13.17 17.58
N ASP A 99 -14.99 -13.07 18.48
CA ASP A 99 -15.23 -12.83 19.88
C ASP A 99 -15.73 -11.41 20.20
N LYS A 100 -15.25 -10.42 19.44
CA LYS A 100 -15.45 -8.99 19.76
C LYS A 100 -16.17 -8.19 18.66
N HIS A 101 -16.32 -8.74 17.47
CA HIS A 101 -16.83 -7.99 16.32
C HIS A 101 -17.86 -8.78 15.49
N ASP A 102 -18.52 -9.80 16.07
CA ASP A 102 -19.54 -10.61 15.41
C ASP A 102 -19.09 -11.19 14.06
N GLY A 103 -17.81 -11.55 13.94
CA GLY A 103 -17.21 -12.06 12.71
C GLY A 103 -17.00 -11.02 11.60
N LYS A 104 -17.18 -9.74 11.89
CA LYS A 104 -17.05 -8.65 10.92
C LYS A 104 -15.76 -7.86 11.12
N VAL A 105 -15.22 -7.31 10.04
CA VAL A 105 -14.08 -6.40 10.11
C VAL A 105 -14.58 -5.04 10.64
N PRO A 106 -14.01 -4.53 11.75
CA PRO A 106 -14.46 -3.26 12.32
C PRO A 106 -14.06 -2.07 11.46
N GLN A 107 -14.97 -1.09 11.34
CA GLN A 107 -14.73 0.18 10.66
C GLN A 107 -14.13 1.22 11.63
N SER A 108 -13.02 0.89 12.25
CA SER A 108 -12.32 1.75 13.22
C SER A 108 -10.81 1.49 13.14
N PHE A 109 -10.02 2.55 13.06
CA PHE A 109 -8.55 2.45 13.10
C PHE A 109 -8.08 1.77 14.37
N GLU A 110 -8.60 2.20 15.52
CA GLU A 110 -8.24 1.66 16.83
C GLU A 110 -8.52 0.15 16.91
N ALA A 111 -9.71 -0.28 16.50
CA ALA A 111 -10.08 -1.68 16.53
C ALA A 111 -9.28 -2.53 15.53
N LEU A 112 -8.97 -1.99 14.33
CA LEU A 112 -8.14 -2.67 13.34
C LEU A 112 -6.69 -2.80 13.81
N GLU A 113 -6.11 -1.74 14.36
CA GLU A 113 -4.72 -1.74 14.85
C GLU A 113 -4.53 -2.59 16.12
N ALA A 114 -5.60 -2.89 16.84
CA ALA A 114 -5.60 -3.85 17.95
C ALA A 114 -5.56 -5.31 17.49
N LEU A 115 -5.83 -5.60 16.20
CA LEU A 115 -5.77 -6.96 15.67
C LEU A 115 -4.32 -7.42 15.48
N PRO A 116 -4.01 -8.70 15.75
CA PRO A 116 -2.69 -9.27 15.54
C PRO A 116 -2.21 -9.10 14.10
N ALA A 117 -0.96 -8.68 13.92
CA ALA A 117 -0.30 -8.44 12.64
C ALA A 117 -0.96 -7.35 11.76
N VAL A 118 -1.83 -6.54 12.30
CA VAL A 118 -2.42 -5.38 11.65
C VAL A 118 -1.77 -4.10 12.20
N GLY A 119 -0.93 -3.48 11.38
CA GLY A 119 -0.33 -2.18 11.70
C GLY A 119 -1.09 -1.03 11.05
N HIS A 120 -0.68 0.21 11.35
CA HIS A 120 -1.30 1.44 10.83
C HIS A 120 -1.50 1.45 9.31
N LYS A 121 -0.50 0.99 8.55
CA LYS A 121 -0.61 0.92 7.08
C LYS A 121 -1.71 -0.06 6.64
N THR A 122 -1.76 -1.26 7.23
CA THR A 122 -2.78 -2.26 6.91
C THR A 122 -4.18 -1.73 7.25
N ALA A 123 -4.34 -1.16 8.44
CA ALA A 123 -5.60 -0.53 8.86
C ALA A 123 -6.01 0.59 7.89
N SER A 124 -5.08 1.45 7.49
CA SER A 124 -5.34 2.55 6.54
C SER A 124 -5.80 2.04 5.18
N VAL A 125 -5.19 0.98 4.64
CA VAL A 125 -5.60 0.37 3.37
C VAL A 125 -7.02 -0.21 3.48
N VAL A 126 -7.31 -0.96 4.55
CA VAL A 126 -8.64 -1.54 4.79
C VAL A 126 -9.70 -0.46 4.94
N MET A 127 -9.43 0.59 5.74
CA MET A 127 -10.35 1.72 5.90
C MET A 127 -10.64 2.42 4.58
N ALA A 128 -9.61 2.65 3.76
CA ALA A 128 -9.76 3.29 2.46
C ALA A 128 -10.52 2.42 1.46
N GLN A 129 -10.12 1.16 1.31
CA GLN A 129 -10.56 0.32 0.21
C GLN A 129 -11.83 -0.49 0.51
N ALA A 130 -12.01 -0.96 1.77
CA ALA A 130 -13.20 -1.70 2.13
C ALA A 130 -14.36 -0.80 2.54
N PHE A 131 -14.07 0.36 3.15
CA PHE A 131 -15.10 1.22 3.75
C PHE A 131 -15.20 2.61 3.15
N GLY A 132 -14.35 2.95 2.18
CA GLY A 132 -14.34 4.27 1.56
C GLY A 132 -13.96 5.43 2.49
N VAL A 133 -13.46 5.13 3.69
CA VAL A 133 -13.03 6.14 4.66
C VAL A 133 -11.75 6.80 4.17
N PRO A 134 -11.68 8.14 4.07
CA PRO A 134 -10.50 8.80 3.58
C PRO A 134 -9.27 8.49 4.44
N ALA A 135 -8.31 7.78 3.86
CA ALA A 135 -7.02 7.44 4.44
C ALA A 135 -5.90 7.60 3.40
N PHE A 136 -4.69 7.85 3.89
CA PHE A 136 -3.54 8.00 3.00
C PHE A 136 -2.43 7.02 3.43
N PRO A 137 -2.60 5.72 3.17
CA PRO A 137 -1.59 4.73 3.53
C PRO A 137 -0.30 4.96 2.75
N VAL A 138 0.81 5.16 3.46
CA VAL A 138 2.10 5.45 2.84
C VAL A 138 2.94 4.18 2.72
N ASP A 139 3.24 3.80 1.50
CA ASP A 139 4.18 2.72 1.17
C ASP A 139 5.55 3.27 0.73
N THR A 140 6.43 2.39 0.31
CA THR A 140 7.77 2.76 -0.16
C THR A 140 7.75 3.59 -1.44
N HIS A 141 6.74 3.40 -2.32
CA HIS A 141 6.57 4.21 -3.53
C HIS A 141 6.16 5.62 -3.17
N ILE A 142 5.09 5.76 -2.39
CA ILE A 142 4.59 7.07 -1.94
C ILE A 142 5.67 7.82 -1.16
N HIS A 143 6.34 7.17 -0.20
CA HIS A 143 7.41 7.79 0.57
C HIS A 143 8.52 8.35 -0.32
N ARG A 144 8.97 7.56 -1.31
CA ARG A 144 9.98 7.96 -2.28
C ARG A 144 9.52 9.11 -3.17
N LEU A 145 8.32 9.04 -3.74
CA LEU A 145 7.83 10.05 -4.66
C LEU A 145 7.52 11.38 -3.96
N MET A 146 6.90 11.35 -2.80
CA MET A 146 6.65 12.54 -1.98
C MET A 146 7.95 13.29 -1.65
N TYR A 147 9.04 12.55 -1.40
CA TYR A 147 10.37 13.15 -1.25
C TYR A 147 10.89 13.72 -2.57
N ARG A 148 10.87 12.94 -3.66
CA ARG A 148 11.36 13.37 -4.98
C ARG A 148 10.65 14.62 -5.49
N TRP A 149 9.34 14.71 -5.30
CA TRP A 149 8.52 15.86 -5.69
C TRP A 149 8.65 17.07 -4.75
N GLY A 150 9.34 16.92 -3.63
CA GLY A 150 9.52 17.98 -2.65
C GLY A 150 8.30 18.24 -1.76
N PHE A 151 7.37 17.31 -1.70
CA PHE A 151 6.17 17.39 -0.87
C PHE A 151 6.41 16.96 0.58
N SER A 152 7.40 16.08 0.82
CA SER A 152 7.84 15.66 2.15
C SER A 152 9.36 15.74 2.26
N ASN A 153 9.86 15.85 3.49
CA ASN A 153 11.30 15.84 3.77
C ASN A 153 11.93 14.43 3.79
N GLY A 154 11.12 13.37 3.70
CA GLY A 154 11.58 11.99 3.64
C GLY A 154 12.14 11.43 4.97
N LYS A 155 11.98 12.13 6.10
CA LYS A 155 12.53 11.68 7.40
C LYS A 155 11.87 10.40 7.92
N SER A 156 10.57 10.24 7.70
CA SER A 156 9.82 9.04 8.12
C SER A 156 8.53 8.87 7.31
N VAL A 157 7.99 7.67 7.32
CA VAL A 157 6.68 7.35 6.72
C VAL A 157 5.57 8.16 7.38
N VAL A 158 5.59 8.27 8.72
CA VAL A 158 4.62 9.07 9.50
C VAL A 158 4.65 10.55 9.08
N GLN A 159 5.84 11.12 8.88
CA GLN A 159 5.96 12.50 8.41
C GLN A 159 5.44 12.63 6.98
N THR A 160 5.71 11.66 6.11
CA THR A 160 5.21 11.66 4.73
C THR A 160 3.70 11.60 4.68
N GLU A 161 3.06 10.78 5.50
CA GLU A 161 1.60 10.70 5.62
C GLU A 161 1.00 12.03 6.07
N ARG A 162 1.58 12.63 7.13
CA ARG A 162 1.16 13.95 7.61
C ARG A 162 1.28 15.03 6.54
N ASP A 163 2.39 15.02 5.80
CA ASP A 163 2.61 15.98 4.72
C ASP A 163 1.63 15.77 3.57
N ALA A 164 1.34 14.53 3.19
CA ALA A 164 0.36 14.20 2.16
C ALA A 164 -1.05 14.66 2.55
N LYS A 165 -1.48 14.32 3.76
CA LYS A 165 -2.80 14.73 4.30
C LYS A 165 -2.97 16.25 4.41
N ARG A 166 -1.89 16.98 4.62
CA ARG A 166 -1.92 18.45 4.65
C ARG A 166 -1.99 19.07 3.26
N LEU A 167 -1.40 18.41 2.26
CA LEU A 167 -1.25 18.96 0.91
C LEU A 167 -2.37 18.58 -0.03
N PHE A 168 -2.86 17.37 0.07
CA PHE A 168 -3.88 16.85 -0.84
C PHE A 168 -5.30 16.99 -0.24
N PRO A 169 -6.31 17.33 -1.06
CA PRO A 169 -7.71 17.35 -0.64
C PRO A 169 -8.14 15.98 -0.09
N LYS A 170 -8.86 16.00 1.05
CA LYS A 170 -9.23 14.78 1.78
C LYS A 170 -10.06 13.81 0.93
N GLU A 171 -10.94 14.31 0.11
CA GLU A 171 -11.81 13.56 -0.80
C GLU A 171 -11.04 12.81 -1.90
N LYS A 172 -9.78 13.19 -2.15
CA LYS A 172 -8.91 12.55 -3.15
C LYS A 172 -7.90 11.56 -2.57
N TRP A 173 -7.86 11.39 -1.25
CA TRP A 173 -6.82 10.57 -0.63
C TRP A 173 -6.84 9.12 -1.09
N ASN A 174 -8.03 8.51 -1.19
CA ASN A 174 -8.18 7.10 -1.57
C ASN A 174 -7.73 6.85 -3.01
N ASP A 175 -8.00 7.77 -3.92
CA ASP A 175 -7.55 7.66 -5.31
C ASP A 175 -6.06 7.96 -5.44
N LEU A 176 -5.61 9.07 -4.84
CA LEU A 176 -4.22 9.52 -4.96
C LEU A 176 -3.21 8.51 -4.43
N HIS A 177 -3.50 7.82 -3.32
CA HIS A 177 -2.55 6.84 -2.82
C HIS A 177 -2.34 5.69 -3.81
N LEU A 178 -3.39 5.20 -4.47
CA LEU A 178 -3.28 4.19 -5.52
C LEU A 178 -2.57 4.75 -6.77
N GLN A 179 -2.98 5.93 -7.23
CA GLN A 179 -2.37 6.59 -8.39
C GLN A 179 -0.86 6.80 -8.21
N ILE A 180 -0.43 7.24 -7.03
CA ILE A 180 1.00 7.44 -6.73
C ILE A 180 1.75 6.10 -6.70
N ILE A 181 1.14 5.04 -6.18
CA ILE A 181 1.75 3.69 -6.19
C ILE A 181 1.98 3.22 -7.63
N TRP A 182 0.95 3.30 -8.48
CA TRP A 182 1.05 2.89 -9.87
C TRP A 182 2.05 3.75 -10.64
N TYR A 183 2.00 5.07 -10.48
CA TYR A 183 2.99 5.98 -11.07
C TYR A 183 4.42 5.62 -10.63
N GLY A 184 4.58 5.29 -9.35
CA GLY A 184 5.89 4.90 -8.80
C GLY A 184 6.42 3.56 -9.31
N ARG A 185 5.54 2.67 -9.77
CA ARG A 185 5.92 1.40 -10.40
C ARG A 185 6.29 1.58 -11.86
N GLU A 186 5.54 2.38 -12.56
CA GLU A 186 5.62 2.53 -14.02
C GLU A 186 6.64 3.59 -14.45
N TYR A 187 6.54 4.79 -13.91
CA TYR A 187 7.34 5.95 -14.36
C TYR A 187 8.50 6.30 -13.45
N CYS A 188 8.41 5.95 -12.17
CA CYS A 188 9.41 6.37 -11.18
C CYS A 188 9.84 5.22 -10.25
N PRO A 189 10.32 4.08 -10.81
CA PRO A 189 10.77 2.94 -10.02
C PRO A 189 11.98 3.28 -9.15
N ALA A 190 12.25 2.41 -8.16
CA ALA A 190 13.41 2.58 -7.28
C ALA A 190 14.74 2.25 -7.98
N ARG A 191 14.69 1.32 -8.95
CA ARG A 191 15.83 0.89 -9.77
C ARG A 191 15.48 1.05 -11.24
N GLY A 192 16.45 1.41 -12.07
CA GLY A 192 16.23 1.62 -13.51
C GLY A 192 15.32 2.82 -13.82
N TRP A 193 15.29 3.83 -12.93
CA TRP A 193 14.50 5.03 -13.13
C TRP A 193 15.04 5.85 -14.30
N ASP A 194 14.13 6.20 -15.22
CA ASP A 194 14.39 7.03 -16.38
C ASP A 194 13.63 8.36 -16.24
N LEU A 195 14.35 9.45 -15.98
CA LEU A 195 13.74 10.77 -15.82
C LEU A 195 13.03 11.25 -17.09
N SER A 196 13.43 10.79 -18.27
CA SER A 196 12.79 11.22 -19.53
C SER A 196 11.30 10.81 -19.59
N LYS A 197 10.95 9.72 -18.92
CA LYS A 197 9.59 9.17 -18.84
C LYS A 197 8.80 9.68 -17.62
N ASP A 198 9.49 10.19 -16.58
CA ASP A 198 8.88 10.64 -15.33
C ASP A 198 8.50 12.13 -15.42
N ILE A 199 7.36 12.41 -16.04
CA ILE A 199 6.88 13.77 -16.29
C ILE A 199 6.68 14.56 -14.99
N ILE A 200 6.20 13.96 -13.92
CA ILE A 200 5.96 14.67 -12.67
C ILE A 200 7.30 15.08 -12.04
N THR A 201 8.22 14.13 -11.84
CA THR A 201 9.53 14.48 -11.24
C THR A 201 10.32 15.42 -12.14
N LYS A 202 10.27 15.26 -13.46
CA LYS A 202 10.92 16.17 -14.42
C LYS A 202 10.43 17.59 -14.27
N THR A 203 9.13 17.79 -14.02
CA THR A 203 8.50 19.12 -13.95
C THR A 203 8.65 19.77 -12.57
N ILE A 204 8.42 19.01 -11.50
CA ILE A 204 8.32 19.58 -10.14
C ILE A 204 9.36 19.05 -9.15
N GLY A 205 10.18 18.10 -9.55
CA GLY A 205 11.11 17.38 -8.67
C GLY A 205 12.15 18.27 -7.98
N ARG A 206 12.70 17.75 -6.90
CA ARG A 206 13.83 18.38 -6.20
C ARG A 206 15.03 18.44 -7.12
N LYS A 207 15.72 19.59 -7.17
CA LYS A 207 16.96 19.77 -7.94
C LYS A 207 18.00 18.69 -7.62
N SER A 208 18.17 18.34 -6.35
CA SER A 208 19.07 17.25 -5.93
C SER A 208 18.74 15.89 -6.54
N CYS A 209 17.46 15.58 -6.73
CA CYS A 209 17.04 14.33 -7.38
C CYS A 209 17.27 14.37 -8.89
N LEU A 210 17.16 15.53 -9.52
CA LEU A 210 17.37 15.71 -10.96
C LEU A 210 18.86 15.61 -11.36
N LEU A 211 19.77 16.00 -10.46
CA LEU A 211 21.23 15.96 -10.70
C LEU A 211 21.81 14.54 -10.64
N TYR A 212 21.16 13.61 -9.91
CA TYR A 212 21.61 12.21 -9.77
C TYR A 212 21.21 11.30 -10.94
N THR A 213 20.60 11.83 -12.00
CA THR A 213 20.23 11.08 -13.22
C THR A 213 21.35 10.94 -14.22
N SER A 214 22.52 11.56 -14.00
CA SER A 214 23.72 11.23 -14.75
C SER A 214 24.24 9.86 -14.30
N PRO A 215 24.54 8.92 -15.21
CA PRO A 215 25.14 7.63 -14.84
C PRO A 215 26.39 7.91 -13.98
N SER A 216 26.47 7.19 -12.86
CA SER A 216 27.67 7.23 -12.02
C SER A 216 28.89 6.95 -12.88
N PRO A 217 30.08 7.54 -12.62
CA PRO A 217 31.31 7.17 -13.31
C PRO A 217 31.59 5.66 -13.28
N ARG A 218 31.03 4.93 -12.30
CA ARG A 218 31.11 3.47 -12.19
C ARG A 218 30.22 2.71 -13.19
N ASP A 219 29.16 3.35 -13.73
CA ASP A 219 28.27 2.75 -14.72
C ASP A 219 28.73 2.99 -16.18
N ARG A 220 29.85 3.71 -16.35
CA ARG A 220 30.47 3.97 -17.68
C ARG A 220 31.55 2.99 -18.06
N ILE A 221 31.82 1.98 -17.21
CA ILE A 221 32.82 0.94 -17.46
C ILE A 221 32.09 -0.40 -17.44
N ALA A 222 31.38 -0.68 -18.53
CA ALA A 222 30.93 -2.02 -18.94
C ALA A 222 30.85 -2.02 -20.45
#